data_1e65f2f37979746a25d778a89d905b54
#
_entry.id   1e65f2f37979746a25d778a89d905b54
#
_cell.length_a   1.000
_cell.length_b   1.000
_cell.length_c   1.000
_cell.angle_alpha   90.00
_cell.angle_beta   90.00
_cell.angle_gamma   90.00
#
_symmetry.space_group_name_H-M   'P 1'
#
loop_
_entity.id
_entity.type
_entity.pdbx_description
1 polymer ?
#
loop_
_entity_poly.entity_id
_entity_poly.type
_entity_poly.pdbx_seq_one_letter_code
_entity_poly.pdbx_strand_id
1 'polypeptide(L)'
;MHKLPFVTKKQLDEIIKEFPTPFHLYDEKGIRENAKALKEAFAWNKGFKEYFAVKATPNPFLINILREYGCGCDCSSYTELMLSEAIGAVGKDIMFSSNATPAEEFVYADKLGAIINLDDFTHIDFLEKTIGHIPETISCRYNPGGFFQISNDIMDNPGDAKYGMTTEQLFEAFKVLKAKGAKNFGIHAFLASNTVTNDYYPILAKMLFELAVKLQAETGAHVAFINLSGGIGIPYRPEQTPNDIKVIGEGVRKAYEEVLIPAGMGDVAIYTELGRYMLGPYGCLVTKAVHEKHTHKEYIGCDACAVNLMRPAMYGAYHHITVMGKENEPCDHKYDITGSLCENNDKFAVDRMLPKINIGDTLVIHDTGAHGFAMGYNYNGKLKSAEVLLCEDGTAKLIRRAETPKDYFATFDCFEEFKEKL
;
A
#
# COMPACT_ATOMS: atom_id res chain seq x y z
N MET A 1 -9.16 -1.41 -22.61
CA MET A 1 -10.11 -2.31 -21.89
C MET A 1 -11.11 -1.42 -21.17
N HIS A 2 -12.43 -1.63 -21.26
CA HIS A 2 -13.38 -0.85 -20.45
C HIS A 2 -13.19 -1.23 -18.97
N LYS A 3 -12.87 -0.27 -18.11
CA LYS A 3 -12.92 -0.46 -16.66
C LYS A 3 -14.38 -0.41 -16.24
N LEU A 4 -14.87 -1.51 -15.68
CA LEU A 4 -16.22 -1.60 -15.14
C LEU A 4 -16.14 -1.74 -13.61
N PRO A 5 -17.07 -1.16 -12.87
CA PRO A 5 -17.18 -1.39 -11.44
C PRO A 5 -17.44 -2.89 -11.13
N PHE A 6 -16.90 -3.37 -10.01
CA PHE A 6 -17.18 -4.73 -9.51
C PHE A 6 -18.60 -4.87 -8.90
N VAL A 7 -19.35 -3.78 -8.87
CA VAL A 7 -20.71 -3.70 -8.34
C VAL A 7 -21.67 -3.20 -9.42
N THR A 8 -22.84 -3.77 -9.53
CA THR A 8 -23.87 -3.28 -10.44
C THR A 8 -24.60 -2.05 -9.87
N LYS A 9 -25.21 -1.22 -10.73
CA LYS A 9 -25.98 -0.06 -10.27
C LYS A 9 -27.06 -0.46 -9.26
N LYS A 10 -27.80 -1.54 -9.52
CA LYS A 10 -28.84 -2.03 -8.62
C LYS A 10 -28.32 -2.40 -7.23
N GLN A 11 -27.19 -3.14 -7.17
CA GLN A 11 -26.55 -3.48 -5.90
C GLN A 11 -26.07 -2.22 -5.17
N LEU A 12 -25.44 -1.29 -5.92
CA LEU A 12 -24.92 -0.05 -5.34
C LEU A 12 -26.04 0.85 -4.80
N ASP A 13 -27.19 0.92 -5.49
CA ASP A 13 -28.34 1.68 -5.02
C ASP A 13 -28.89 1.11 -3.69
N GLU A 14 -28.88 -0.22 -3.51
CA GLU A 14 -29.27 -0.83 -2.23
C GLU A 14 -28.22 -0.54 -1.13
N ILE A 15 -26.95 -0.64 -1.44
CA ILE A 15 -25.86 -0.30 -0.50
C ILE A 15 -25.98 1.17 -0.03
N ILE A 16 -26.24 2.08 -0.95
CA ILE A 16 -26.37 3.53 -0.63
C ILE A 16 -27.56 3.84 0.29
N LYS A 17 -28.62 3.01 0.29
CA LYS A 17 -29.73 3.20 1.23
C LYS A 17 -29.31 2.93 2.67
N GLU A 18 -28.38 2.00 2.88
CA GLU A 18 -27.87 1.64 4.19
C GLU A 18 -26.66 2.50 4.59
N PHE A 19 -25.76 2.76 3.65
CA PHE A 19 -24.53 3.52 3.85
C PHE A 19 -24.53 4.77 2.95
N PRO A 20 -24.84 5.97 3.51
CA PRO A 20 -24.86 7.19 2.73
C PRO A 20 -23.49 7.52 2.12
N THR A 21 -23.49 8.08 0.90
CA THR A 21 -22.27 8.60 0.25
C THR A 21 -21.70 9.82 0.99
N PRO A 22 -20.40 10.09 0.90
CA PRO A 22 -19.39 9.27 0.24
C PRO A 22 -18.94 8.10 1.12
N PHE A 23 -18.48 7.00 0.51
CA PHE A 23 -17.82 5.90 1.21
C PHE A 23 -16.86 5.15 0.29
N HIS A 24 -15.86 4.47 0.87
CA HIS A 24 -15.04 3.50 0.15
C HIS A 24 -15.73 2.13 0.17
N LEU A 25 -15.84 1.50 -1.00
CA LEU A 25 -16.38 0.15 -1.15
C LEU A 25 -15.27 -0.79 -1.57
N TYR A 26 -15.14 -1.95 -0.90
CA TYR A 26 -14.14 -2.97 -1.18
C TYR A 26 -14.81 -4.27 -1.63
N ASP A 27 -14.17 -4.96 -2.60
CA ASP A 27 -14.62 -6.24 -3.16
C ASP A 27 -13.90 -7.40 -2.48
N GLU A 28 -14.56 -8.09 -1.55
CA GLU A 28 -14.00 -9.24 -0.84
C GLU A 28 -13.57 -10.35 -1.81
N LYS A 29 -14.39 -10.65 -2.80
CA LYS A 29 -14.11 -11.72 -3.77
C LYS A 29 -12.83 -11.43 -4.55
N GLY A 30 -12.69 -10.23 -5.10
CA GLY A 30 -11.52 -9.84 -5.85
C GLY A 30 -10.25 -9.83 -4.99
N ILE A 31 -10.34 -9.40 -3.72
CA ILE A 31 -9.23 -9.44 -2.76
C ILE A 31 -8.76 -10.89 -2.53
N ARG A 32 -9.69 -11.81 -2.29
CA ARG A 32 -9.39 -13.23 -2.07
C ARG A 32 -8.76 -13.90 -3.29
N GLU A 33 -9.32 -13.66 -4.46
CA GLU A 33 -8.80 -14.18 -5.73
C GLU A 33 -7.36 -13.68 -5.99
N ASN A 34 -7.08 -12.41 -5.72
CA ASN A 34 -5.76 -11.82 -5.90
C ASN A 34 -4.74 -12.36 -4.89
N ALA A 35 -5.11 -12.48 -3.62
CA ALA A 35 -4.23 -13.06 -2.60
C ALA A 35 -3.86 -14.52 -2.93
N LYS A 36 -4.83 -15.29 -3.41
CA LYS A 36 -4.62 -16.67 -3.89
C LYS A 36 -3.67 -16.70 -5.09
N ALA A 37 -3.89 -15.82 -6.08
CA ALA A 37 -3.06 -15.78 -7.29
C ALA A 37 -1.60 -15.42 -6.96
N LEU A 38 -1.36 -14.48 -6.05
CA LEU A 38 -0.01 -14.16 -5.59
C LEU A 38 0.67 -15.36 -4.92
N LYS A 39 -0.03 -16.01 -3.99
CA LYS A 39 0.48 -17.20 -3.29
C LYS A 39 0.84 -18.33 -4.27
N GLU A 40 0.00 -18.58 -5.27
CA GLU A 40 0.24 -19.59 -6.30
C GLU A 40 1.45 -19.24 -7.18
N ALA A 41 1.61 -17.96 -7.56
CA ALA A 41 2.72 -17.50 -8.40
C ALA A 41 4.11 -17.70 -7.77
N PHE A 42 4.17 -17.66 -6.43
CA PHE A 42 5.42 -17.84 -5.66
C PHE A 42 5.50 -19.16 -4.90
N ALA A 43 4.58 -20.11 -5.14
CA ALA A 43 4.55 -21.41 -4.45
C ALA A 43 5.80 -22.28 -4.67
N TRP A 44 6.61 -21.98 -5.67
CA TRP A 44 7.90 -22.62 -5.93
C TRP A 44 8.95 -22.34 -4.82
N ASN A 45 8.87 -21.21 -4.11
CA ASN A 45 9.71 -20.88 -2.96
C ASN A 45 8.99 -21.25 -1.66
N LYS A 46 9.48 -22.28 -0.97
CA LYS A 46 8.84 -22.78 0.26
C LYS A 46 8.80 -21.78 1.40
N GLY A 47 9.71 -20.81 1.38
CA GLY A 47 9.79 -19.73 2.37
C GLY A 47 9.00 -18.48 2.01
N PHE A 48 8.35 -18.46 0.83
CA PHE A 48 7.65 -17.28 0.36
C PHE A 48 6.64 -16.75 1.38
N LYS A 49 6.69 -15.42 1.58
CA LYS A 49 5.70 -14.73 2.40
C LYS A 49 5.45 -13.31 1.89
N GLU A 50 4.18 -13.00 1.71
CA GLU A 50 3.72 -11.63 1.52
C GLU A 50 3.51 -10.98 2.90
N TYR A 51 4.07 -9.81 3.11
CA TYR A 51 3.77 -8.91 4.22
C TYR A 51 2.97 -7.74 3.68
N PHE A 52 1.66 -7.75 3.87
CA PHE A 52 0.82 -6.67 3.36
C PHE A 52 1.25 -5.32 3.96
N ALA A 53 1.53 -4.34 3.11
CA ALA A 53 1.90 -3.00 3.55
C ALA A 53 0.70 -2.31 4.21
N VAL A 54 0.67 -2.28 5.55
CA VAL A 54 -0.45 -1.76 6.36
C VAL A 54 -0.81 -0.32 5.98
N LYS A 55 0.20 0.51 5.70
CA LYS A 55 0.04 1.91 5.26
C LYS A 55 -0.84 2.07 4.02
N ALA A 56 -0.94 1.05 3.18
CA ALA A 56 -1.76 1.11 1.97
C ALA A 56 -3.26 1.13 2.31
N THR A 57 -3.68 0.32 3.29
CA THR A 57 -5.09 0.23 3.73
C THR A 57 -5.14 -0.32 5.16
N PRO A 58 -5.01 0.56 6.18
CA PRO A 58 -4.94 0.16 7.59
C PRO A 58 -6.34 -0.18 8.13
N ASN A 59 -6.91 -1.27 7.63
CA ASN A 59 -8.23 -1.76 8.04
C ASN A 59 -8.13 -3.23 8.48
N PRO A 60 -8.46 -3.54 9.76
CA PRO A 60 -8.30 -4.88 10.32
C PRO A 60 -9.13 -5.94 9.62
N PHE A 61 -10.31 -5.62 9.10
CA PHE A 61 -11.15 -6.57 8.37
C PHE A 61 -10.49 -7.02 7.06
N LEU A 62 -9.93 -6.07 6.30
CA LEU A 62 -9.27 -6.35 5.02
C LEU A 62 -7.97 -7.10 5.23
N ILE A 63 -7.17 -6.71 6.24
CA ILE A 63 -5.92 -7.40 6.57
C ILE A 63 -6.22 -8.84 7.02
N ASN A 64 -7.27 -9.08 7.79
CA ASN A 64 -7.66 -10.43 8.19
C ASN A 64 -8.02 -11.33 7.00
N ILE A 65 -8.67 -10.81 5.96
CA ILE A 65 -8.91 -11.56 4.72
C ILE A 65 -7.57 -12.01 4.11
N LEU A 66 -6.59 -11.12 4.02
CA LEU A 66 -5.26 -11.44 3.47
C LEU A 66 -4.52 -12.47 4.35
N ARG A 67 -4.66 -12.39 5.68
CA ARG A 67 -4.05 -13.33 6.61
C ARG A 67 -4.56 -14.77 6.46
N GLU A 68 -5.79 -14.98 6.01
CA GLU A 68 -6.32 -16.32 5.68
C GLU A 68 -5.49 -17.00 4.58
N TYR A 69 -4.79 -16.23 3.73
CA TYR A 69 -3.89 -16.72 2.70
C TYR A 69 -2.42 -16.80 3.15
N GLY A 70 -2.13 -16.49 4.42
CA GLY A 70 -0.81 -16.56 5.02
C GLY A 70 -0.02 -15.26 4.96
N CYS A 71 -0.64 -14.14 4.57
CA CYS A 71 0.02 -12.84 4.58
C CYS A 71 0.35 -12.39 6.01
N GLY A 72 1.52 -11.79 6.19
CA GLY A 72 1.90 -11.02 7.37
C GLY A 72 1.55 -9.53 7.20
N CYS A 73 2.10 -8.71 8.09
CA CYS A 73 1.93 -7.26 8.10
C CYS A 73 3.29 -6.57 7.96
N ASP A 74 3.46 -5.69 6.96
CA ASP A 74 4.55 -4.72 6.93
C ASP A 74 4.08 -3.44 7.61
N CYS A 75 4.73 -3.10 8.73
CA CYS A 75 4.42 -1.95 9.58
C CYS A 75 5.52 -0.90 9.51
N SER A 76 5.14 0.37 9.49
CA SER A 76 6.06 1.50 9.42
C SER A 76 5.89 2.50 10.57
N SER A 77 5.03 2.20 11.56
CA SER A 77 4.74 3.08 12.70
C SER A 77 4.21 2.32 13.90
N TYR A 78 4.20 3.01 15.05
CA TYR A 78 3.65 2.50 16.31
C TYR A 78 2.20 2.02 16.17
N THR A 79 1.36 2.82 15.53
CA THR A 79 -0.07 2.51 15.38
C THR A 79 -0.34 1.36 14.42
N GLU A 80 0.51 1.17 13.41
CA GLU A 80 0.43 -0.01 12.53
C GLU A 80 0.84 -1.29 13.25
N LEU A 81 1.83 -1.23 14.16
CA LEU A 81 2.17 -2.34 15.06
C LEU A 81 1.00 -2.68 15.99
N MET A 82 0.36 -1.67 16.61
CA MET A 82 -0.83 -1.89 17.44
C MET A 82 -1.96 -2.54 16.66
N LEU A 83 -2.22 -2.08 15.43
CA LEU A 83 -3.26 -2.67 14.58
C LEU A 83 -2.95 -4.13 14.29
N SER A 84 -1.69 -4.45 14.00
CA SER A 84 -1.24 -5.80 13.71
C SER A 84 -1.35 -6.72 14.94
N GLU A 85 -0.97 -6.25 16.13
CA GLU A 85 -1.19 -6.96 17.39
C GLU A 85 -2.68 -7.22 17.64
N ALA A 86 -3.54 -6.21 17.43
CA ALA A 86 -4.98 -6.32 17.65
C ALA A 86 -5.66 -7.40 16.77
N ILE A 87 -5.11 -7.70 15.60
CA ILE A 87 -5.58 -8.78 14.74
C ILE A 87 -4.84 -10.10 14.95
N GLY A 88 -3.98 -10.18 15.99
CA GLY A 88 -3.24 -11.38 16.36
C GLY A 88 -2.02 -11.67 15.48
N ALA A 89 -1.49 -10.70 14.74
CA ALA A 89 -0.19 -10.82 14.09
C ALA A 89 0.92 -10.54 15.10
N VAL A 90 1.85 -11.47 15.26
CA VAL A 90 3.00 -11.38 16.18
C VAL A 90 4.21 -12.12 15.61
N GLY A 91 5.39 -11.83 16.12
CA GLY A 91 6.61 -12.53 15.73
C GLY A 91 6.93 -12.33 14.25
N LYS A 92 7.29 -13.40 13.59
CA LYS A 92 7.61 -13.43 12.16
C LYS A 92 6.43 -13.10 11.21
N ASP A 93 5.25 -12.84 11.76
CA ASP A 93 4.12 -12.35 10.98
C ASP A 93 4.15 -10.83 10.82
N ILE A 94 5.08 -10.15 11.48
CA ILE A 94 5.30 -8.71 11.34
C ILE A 94 6.70 -8.44 10.76
N MET A 95 6.76 -7.68 9.67
CA MET A 95 7.94 -6.96 9.20
C MET A 95 7.80 -5.52 9.68
N PHE A 96 8.83 -4.98 10.31
CA PHE A 96 8.84 -3.58 10.75
C PHE A 96 9.86 -2.79 9.93
N SER A 97 9.39 -2.03 8.96
CA SER A 97 10.17 -1.29 7.97
C SER A 97 9.92 0.22 8.11
N SER A 98 10.47 0.82 9.14
CA SER A 98 10.45 2.27 9.37
C SER A 98 11.77 2.92 8.92
N ASN A 99 11.82 4.25 8.74
CA ASN A 99 13.03 4.93 8.24
C ASN A 99 13.62 5.97 9.20
N ALA A 100 12.83 6.76 9.89
CA ALA A 100 13.29 7.67 10.96
C ALA A 100 12.64 7.23 12.27
N THR A 101 13.05 6.05 12.75
CA THR A 101 12.35 5.27 13.75
C THR A 101 12.55 5.81 15.17
N PRO A 102 11.49 6.25 15.88
CA PRO A 102 11.57 6.58 17.30
C PRO A 102 11.89 5.35 18.17
N ALA A 103 12.48 5.59 19.35
CA ALA A 103 12.88 4.53 20.27
C ALA A 103 11.70 3.62 20.69
N GLU A 104 10.55 4.22 20.99
CA GLU A 104 9.34 3.48 21.39
C GLU A 104 8.82 2.51 20.32
N GLU A 105 9.03 2.81 19.05
CA GLU A 105 8.63 1.92 17.95
C GLU A 105 9.54 0.69 17.89
N PHE A 106 10.86 0.84 18.10
CA PHE A 106 11.77 -0.30 18.21
C PHE A 106 11.46 -1.17 19.43
N VAL A 107 11.18 -0.55 20.58
CA VAL A 107 10.77 -1.27 21.80
C VAL A 107 9.51 -2.08 21.55
N TYR A 108 8.54 -1.49 20.86
CA TYR A 108 7.27 -2.18 20.61
C TYR A 108 7.40 -3.28 19.56
N ALA A 109 8.17 -3.05 18.50
CA ALA A 109 8.46 -4.07 17.48
C ALA A 109 9.19 -5.27 18.09
N ASP A 110 10.19 -5.03 18.94
CA ASP A 110 10.93 -6.07 19.66
C ASP A 110 10.02 -6.85 20.62
N LYS A 111 9.19 -6.16 21.40
CA LYS A 111 8.18 -6.78 22.28
C LYS A 111 7.26 -7.73 21.52
N LEU A 112 6.86 -7.38 20.30
CA LEU A 112 6.03 -8.22 19.43
C LEU A 112 6.82 -9.35 18.77
N GLY A 113 8.16 -9.35 18.86
CA GLY A 113 9.03 -10.27 18.16
C GLY A 113 9.07 -10.08 16.66
N ALA A 114 8.76 -8.87 16.18
CA ALA A 114 8.75 -8.52 14.76
C ALA A 114 10.13 -8.62 14.13
N ILE A 115 10.19 -8.89 12.83
CA ILE A 115 11.43 -8.79 12.06
C ILE A 115 11.70 -7.31 11.81
N ILE A 116 12.76 -6.78 12.42
CA ILE A 116 13.15 -5.38 12.28
C ILE A 116 14.02 -5.21 11.03
N ASN A 117 13.66 -4.27 10.17
CA ASN A 117 14.43 -3.85 9.02
C ASN A 117 15.08 -2.50 9.28
N LEU A 118 16.41 -2.46 9.34
CA LEU A 118 17.18 -1.24 9.57
C LEU A 118 17.36 -0.45 8.28
N ASP A 119 16.95 0.80 8.29
CA ASP A 119 17.02 1.68 7.13
C ASP A 119 18.41 2.29 6.94
N ASP A 120 19.17 2.48 8.02
CA ASP A 120 20.50 3.12 8.00
C ASP A 120 21.47 2.42 8.94
N PHE A 121 22.77 2.53 8.64
CA PHE A 121 23.85 1.95 9.44
C PHE A 121 23.86 2.46 10.89
N THR A 122 23.53 3.73 11.10
CA THR A 122 23.48 4.35 12.44
C THR A 122 22.38 3.79 13.31
N HIS A 123 21.37 3.16 12.72
CA HIS A 123 20.30 2.50 13.45
C HIS A 123 20.75 1.27 14.24
N ILE A 124 21.91 0.66 13.92
CA ILE A 124 22.42 -0.52 14.63
C ILE A 124 22.69 -0.19 16.10
N ASP A 125 23.51 0.83 16.35
CA ASP A 125 23.84 1.24 17.72
C ASP A 125 22.66 1.85 18.44
N PHE A 126 21.79 2.56 17.71
CA PHE A 126 20.55 3.11 18.27
C PHE A 126 19.59 1.99 18.72
N LEU A 127 19.39 0.96 17.90
CA LEU A 127 18.57 -0.21 18.24
C LEU A 127 19.12 -0.91 19.48
N GLU A 128 20.42 -1.31 19.45
CA GLU A 128 21.05 -2.01 20.58
C GLU A 128 20.95 -1.22 21.89
N LYS A 129 21.20 0.09 21.84
CA LYS A 129 21.05 0.99 22.99
C LYS A 129 19.61 1.05 23.49
N THR A 130 18.65 0.98 22.59
CA THR A 130 17.22 1.15 22.89
C THR A 130 16.62 -0.11 23.51
N ILE A 131 16.89 -1.28 22.92
CA ILE A 131 16.28 -2.56 23.38
C ILE A 131 17.24 -3.46 24.16
N GLY A 132 18.54 -3.10 24.23
CA GLY A 132 19.55 -3.81 25.03
C GLY A 132 20.20 -5.02 24.34
N HIS A 133 19.83 -5.34 23.10
CA HIS A 133 20.37 -6.45 22.32
C HIS A 133 20.18 -6.25 20.83
N ILE A 134 20.76 -7.12 20.00
CA ILE A 134 20.44 -7.22 18.59
C ILE A 134 19.61 -8.51 18.37
N PRO A 135 18.44 -8.44 17.68
CA PRO A 135 17.64 -9.62 17.38
C PRO A 135 18.40 -10.67 16.57
N GLU A 136 18.13 -11.96 16.82
CA GLU A 136 18.76 -13.06 16.05
C GLU A 136 18.41 -12.99 14.54
N THR A 137 17.23 -12.51 14.21
CA THR A 137 16.79 -12.29 12.82
C THR A 137 16.60 -10.82 12.60
N ILE A 138 17.35 -10.24 11.65
CA ILE A 138 17.35 -8.81 11.36
C ILE A 138 17.52 -8.57 9.87
N SER A 139 16.94 -7.51 9.38
CA SER A 139 17.03 -7.09 7.97
C SER A 139 17.70 -5.73 7.85
N CYS A 140 18.36 -5.50 6.72
CA CYS A 140 18.90 -4.19 6.35
C CYS A 140 18.36 -3.76 4.99
N ARG A 141 17.98 -2.50 4.89
CA ARG A 141 17.54 -1.90 3.65
C ARG A 141 18.73 -1.48 2.81
N TYR A 142 18.76 -1.97 1.59
CA TYR A 142 19.80 -1.67 0.59
C TYR A 142 19.37 -0.53 -0.32
N ASN A 143 20.30 0.37 -0.61
CA ASN A 143 20.18 1.40 -1.63
C ASN A 143 21.37 1.26 -2.60
N PRO A 144 21.13 0.85 -3.86
CA PRO A 144 22.20 0.69 -4.84
C PRO A 144 22.82 2.03 -5.28
N GLY A 145 22.20 3.16 -4.96
CA GLY A 145 22.58 4.46 -5.50
C GLY A 145 22.30 4.62 -7.00
N GLY A 146 22.66 5.77 -7.56
CA GLY A 146 22.57 6.03 -8.98
C GLY A 146 21.13 5.99 -9.54
N PHE A 147 21.00 5.47 -10.74
CA PHE A 147 19.74 5.40 -11.50
C PHE A 147 19.27 3.94 -11.65
N PHE A 148 18.01 3.67 -11.35
CA PHE A 148 17.40 2.36 -11.57
C PHE A 148 16.55 2.38 -12.84
N GLN A 149 16.79 1.45 -13.77
CA GLN A 149 16.21 1.45 -15.13
C GLN A 149 14.67 1.48 -15.19
N ILE A 150 13.99 1.04 -14.14
CA ILE A 150 12.51 0.93 -14.08
C ILE A 150 11.97 1.93 -13.04
N SER A 151 12.66 3.04 -12.80
CA SER A 151 12.13 4.12 -11.98
C SER A 151 11.00 4.87 -12.70
N ASN A 152 10.12 5.50 -11.93
CA ASN A 152 9.04 6.37 -12.41
C ASN A 152 8.94 7.61 -11.53
N ASP A 153 8.11 8.58 -11.94
CA ASP A 153 7.95 9.88 -11.29
C ASP A 153 7.30 9.82 -9.88
N ILE A 154 6.99 8.62 -9.36
CA ILE A 154 6.39 8.45 -8.02
C ILE A 154 7.45 8.37 -6.93
N MET A 155 8.65 7.89 -7.27
CA MET A 155 9.80 7.83 -6.36
C MET A 155 11.03 8.43 -7.02
N ASP A 156 11.88 9.06 -6.22
CA ASP A 156 13.20 9.50 -6.63
C ASP A 156 14.06 8.32 -7.07
N ASN A 157 15.05 8.58 -7.91
CA ASN A 157 16.08 7.59 -8.19
C ASN A 157 16.81 7.19 -6.91
N PRO A 158 17.36 5.95 -6.82
CA PRO A 158 18.04 5.50 -5.61
C PRO A 158 19.11 6.45 -5.10
N GLY A 159 19.82 7.18 -5.97
CA GLY A 159 20.84 8.16 -5.59
C GLY A 159 20.29 9.39 -4.85
N ASP A 160 19.04 9.73 -5.06
CA ASP A 160 18.34 10.88 -4.45
C ASP A 160 17.35 10.46 -3.35
N ALA A 161 17.05 9.15 -3.26
CA ALA A 161 16.12 8.62 -2.28
C ALA A 161 16.70 8.65 -0.86
N LYS A 162 15.86 9.03 0.12
CA LYS A 162 16.24 9.13 1.54
C LYS A 162 16.43 7.79 2.26
N TYR A 163 16.39 6.66 1.57
CA TYR A 163 16.24 5.33 2.15
C TYR A 163 17.44 4.44 1.87
N GLY A 164 17.83 3.67 2.88
CA GLY A 164 18.68 2.50 2.73
C GLY A 164 20.18 2.77 2.79
N MET A 165 20.94 1.72 3.05
CA MET A 165 22.40 1.70 3.18
C MET A 165 23.06 1.56 1.80
N THR A 166 24.21 2.22 1.60
CA THR A 166 25.07 1.96 0.43
C THR A 166 25.61 0.54 0.47
N THR A 167 26.24 0.10 -0.63
CA THR A 167 26.87 -1.23 -0.69
C THR A 167 27.89 -1.42 0.43
N GLU A 168 28.78 -0.45 0.62
CA GLU A 168 29.84 -0.49 1.65
C GLU A 168 29.25 -0.53 3.06
N GLN A 169 28.23 0.30 3.33
CA GLN A 169 27.52 0.31 4.61
C GLN A 169 26.81 -1.02 4.89
N LEU A 170 26.20 -1.62 3.87
CA LEU A 170 25.50 -2.89 4.03
C LEU A 170 26.45 -4.04 4.39
N PHE A 171 27.61 -4.13 3.72
CA PHE A 171 28.63 -5.14 4.05
C PHE A 171 29.17 -4.95 5.48
N GLU A 172 29.42 -3.72 5.89
CA GLU A 172 29.87 -3.43 7.26
C GLU A 172 28.76 -3.70 8.28
N ALA A 173 27.50 -3.35 7.98
CA ALA A 173 26.35 -3.65 8.83
C ALA A 173 26.23 -5.15 9.12
N PHE A 174 26.38 -6.01 8.10
CA PHE A 174 26.30 -7.45 8.26
C PHE A 174 27.41 -7.98 9.17
N LYS A 175 28.65 -7.47 9.06
CA LYS A 175 29.76 -7.84 9.95
C LYS A 175 29.49 -7.42 11.39
N VAL A 176 29.08 -6.17 11.59
CA VAL A 176 28.79 -5.60 12.91
C VAL A 176 27.63 -6.34 13.59
N LEU A 177 26.52 -6.51 12.88
CA LEU A 177 25.34 -7.22 13.40
C LEU A 177 25.64 -8.68 13.74
N LYS A 178 26.46 -9.39 12.91
CA LYS A 178 26.92 -10.74 13.19
C LYS A 178 27.76 -10.80 14.44
N ALA A 179 28.71 -9.87 14.62
CA ALA A 179 29.53 -9.77 15.82
C ALA A 179 28.70 -9.49 17.08
N LYS A 180 27.56 -8.78 16.94
CA LYS A 180 26.60 -8.49 18.01
C LYS A 180 25.57 -9.60 18.24
N GLY A 181 25.64 -10.75 17.53
CA GLY A 181 24.86 -11.95 17.79
C GLY A 181 23.72 -12.25 16.82
N ALA A 182 23.53 -11.46 15.78
CA ALA A 182 22.57 -11.78 14.72
C ALA A 182 22.99 -13.07 13.97
N LYS A 183 22.01 -13.92 13.63
CA LYS A 183 22.22 -15.23 13.00
C LYS A 183 21.60 -15.31 11.61
N ASN A 184 20.40 -14.74 11.44
CA ASN A 184 19.63 -14.79 10.22
C ASN A 184 19.48 -13.37 9.66
N PHE A 185 19.95 -13.16 8.44
CA PHE A 185 20.00 -11.85 7.84
C PHE A 185 19.00 -11.73 6.68
N GLY A 186 18.30 -10.60 6.64
CA GLY A 186 17.48 -10.21 5.52
C GLY A 186 18.12 -9.08 4.72
N ILE A 187 17.89 -9.08 3.42
CA ILE A 187 18.19 -7.96 2.53
C ILE A 187 16.86 -7.42 2.01
N HIS A 188 16.63 -6.14 2.15
CA HIS A 188 15.41 -5.45 1.70
C HIS A 188 15.78 -4.35 0.71
N ALA A 189 15.02 -4.17 -0.36
CA ALA A 189 15.13 -3.00 -1.23
C ALA A 189 13.79 -2.61 -1.83
N PHE A 190 13.50 -1.32 -1.85
CA PHE A 190 12.31 -0.72 -2.46
C PHE A 190 12.75 0.41 -3.39
N LEU A 191 12.77 0.17 -4.70
CA LEU A 191 13.39 1.06 -5.68
C LEU A 191 12.39 1.75 -6.63
N ALA A 192 11.15 1.32 -6.65
CA ALA A 192 10.10 1.92 -7.47
C ALA A 192 8.71 1.70 -6.86
N SER A 193 7.74 2.51 -7.29
CA SER A 193 6.34 2.40 -6.89
C SER A 193 5.45 2.48 -8.12
N ASN A 194 4.41 1.64 -8.18
CA ASN A 194 3.45 1.55 -9.27
C ASN A 194 4.08 1.29 -10.64
N THR A 195 4.98 0.32 -10.73
CA THR A 195 5.55 -0.12 -12.01
C THR A 195 4.55 -1.01 -12.74
N VAL A 196 4.15 -0.60 -13.94
CA VAL A 196 3.20 -1.35 -14.78
C VAL A 196 3.99 -2.12 -15.85
N THR A 197 4.87 -3.04 -15.39
CA THR A 197 5.68 -3.94 -16.18
C THR A 197 5.96 -5.22 -15.41
N ASN A 198 6.03 -6.34 -16.12
CA ASN A 198 6.37 -7.64 -15.52
C ASN A 198 7.87 -7.77 -15.18
N ASP A 199 8.72 -6.84 -15.63
CA ASP A 199 10.17 -6.96 -15.54
C ASP A 199 10.76 -6.43 -14.21
N TYR A 200 10.00 -5.59 -13.46
CA TYR A 200 10.50 -4.94 -12.26
C TYR A 200 11.04 -5.93 -11.22
N TYR A 201 10.21 -6.88 -10.79
CA TYR A 201 10.64 -7.86 -9.78
C TYR A 201 11.73 -8.80 -10.27
N PRO A 202 11.69 -9.38 -11.46
CA PRO A 202 12.80 -10.20 -11.96
C PRO A 202 14.15 -9.47 -11.96
N ILE A 203 14.18 -8.20 -12.39
CA ILE A 203 15.40 -7.39 -12.43
C ILE A 203 15.87 -7.07 -11.01
N LEU A 204 14.97 -6.60 -10.12
CA LEU A 204 15.28 -6.35 -8.72
C LEU A 204 15.78 -7.61 -8.02
N ALA A 205 15.10 -8.74 -8.21
CA ALA A 205 15.46 -10.01 -7.61
C ALA A 205 16.87 -10.45 -8.03
N LYS A 206 17.18 -10.42 -9.33
CA LYS A 206 18.50 -10.80 -9.81
C LYS A 206 19.61 -9.95 -9.17
N MET A 207 19.41 -8.63 -9.10
CA MET A 207 20.37 -7.72 -8.46
C MET A 207 20.58 -8.06 -6.98
N LEU A 208 19.49 -8.31 -6.24
CA LEU A 208 19.58 -8.62 -4.81
C LEU A 208 20.15 -10.03 -4.56
N PHE A 209 19.89 -10.99 -5.45
CA PHE A 209 20.46 -12.34 -5.35
C PHE A 209 21.97 -12.32 -5.57
N GLU A 210 22.45 -11.59 -6.57
CA GLU A 210 23.89 -11.41 -6.81
C GLU A 210 24.58 -10.70 -5.64
N LEU A 211 23.91 -9.70 -5.03
CA LEU A 211 24.38 -9.03 -3.84
C LEU A 211 24.43 -9.98 -2.64
N ALA A 212 23.40 -10.80 -2.43
CA ALA A 212 23.32 -11.76 -1.33
C ALA A 212 24.44 -12.79 -1.38
N VAL A 213 24.77 -13.32 -2.57
CA VAL A 213 25.87 -14.25 -2.77
C VAL A 213 27.20 -13.62 -2.33
N LYS A 214 27.46 -12.38 -2.75
CA LYS A 214 28.68 -11.64 -2.35
C LYS A 214 28.71 -11.38 -0.84
N LEU A 215 27.60 -10.88 -0.27
CA LEU A 215 27.49 -10.60 1.16
C LEU A 215 27.77 -11.83 2.01
N GLN A 216 27.14 -12.98 1.69
CA GLN A 216 27.33 -14.21 2.42
C GLN A 216 28.78 -14.72 2.30
N ALA A 217 29.36 -14.66 1.11
CA ALA A 217 30.75 -15.10 0.87
C ALA A 217 31.77 -14.25 1.63
N GLU A 218 31.61 -12.92 1.66
CA GLU A 218 32.59 -12.02 2.26
C GLU A 218 32.43 -11.85 3.78
N THR A 219 31.20 -11.88 4.28
CA THR A 219 30.91 -11.66 5.71
C THR A 219 30.73 -12.95 6.50
N GLY A 220 30.46 -14.05 5.80
CA GLY A 220 30.01 -15.32 6.40
C GLY A 220 28.69 -15.20 7.16
N ALA A 221 27.91 -14.16 6.92
CA ALA A 221 26.56 -14.00 7.48
C ALA A 221 25.59 -14.86 6.68
N HIS A 222 24.69 -15.58 7.37
CA HIS A 222 23.67 -16.39 6.72
C HIS A 222 22.51 -15.52 6.24
N VAL A 223 22.38 -15.36 4.91
CA VAL A 223 21.24 -14.68 4.29
C VAL A 223 20.05 -15.63 4.30
N ALA A 224 19.10 -15.39 5.20
CA ALA A 224 17.93 -16.25 5.39
C ALA A 224 16.77 -15.87 4.47
N PHE A 225 16.65 -14.60 4.11
CA PHE A 225 15.59 -14.12 3.22
C PHE A 225 16.00 -12.87 2.43
N ILE A 226 15.32 -12.67 1.30
CA ILE A 226 15.42 -11.48 0.48
C ILE A 226 14.01 -10.91 0.32
N ASN A 227 13.83 -9.66 0.72
CA ASN A 227 12.58 -8.93 0.66
C ASN A 227 12.59 -7.98 -0.55
N LEU A 228 11.78 -8.31 -1.55
CA LEU A 228 11.60 -7.51 -2.76
C LEU A 228 10.71 -6.27 -2.52
N SER A 229 10.19 -6.14 -1.29
CA SER A 229 9.29 -5.07 -0.89
C SER A 229 8.04 -4.94 -1.78
N GLY A 230 7.57 -3.71 -2.04
CA GLY A 230 6.47 -3.42 -2.94
C GLY A 230 6.93 -3.04 -4.35
N GLY A 231 6.09 -2.26 -5.03
CA GLY A 231 6.45 -1.66 -6.33
C GLY A 231 5.62 -2.16 -7.50
N ILE A 232 5.09 -3.39 -7.47
CA ILE A 232 4.18 -3.88 -8.52
C ILE A 232 2.96 -2.93 -8.58
N GLY A 233 2.76 -2.35 -9.75
CA GLY A 233 1.70 -1.41 -10.02
C GLY A 233 0.41 -2.03 -10.52
N ILE A 234 -0.58 -1.18 -10.69
CA ILE A 234 -1.88 -1.50 -11.27
C ILE A 234 -2.17 -0.56 -12.43
N PRO A 235 -2.98 -0.99 -13.42
CA PRO A 235 -3.36 -0.16 -14.54
C PRO A 235 -4.45 0.82 -14.09
N TYR A 236 -4.07 2.04 -13.71
CA TYR A 236 -5.06 3.08 -13.40
C TYR A 236 -5.82 3.55 -14.65
N ARG A 237 -5.15 3.57 -15.80
CA ARG A 237 -5.74 4.01 -17.07
C ARG A 237 -6.27 2.83 -17.89
N PRO A 238 -7.40 2.97 -18.59
CA PRO A 238 -7.98 1.89 -19.40
C PRO A 238 -7.07 1.34 -20.50
N GLU A 239 -6.14 2.16 -21.01
CA GLU A 239 -5.17 1.77 -22.05
C GLU A 239 -3.96 0.99 -21.53
N GLN A 240 -3.71 0.99 -20.22
CA GLN A 240 -2.60 0.26 -19.62
C GLN A 240 -2.88 -1.25 -19.57
N THR A 241 -1.84 -2.05 -19.75
CA THR A 241 -1.91 -3.51 -19.59
C THR A 241 -1.64 -3.88 -18.15
N PRO A 242 -2.48 -4.70 -17.51
CA PRO A 242 -2.23 -5.21 -16.16
C PRO A 242 -0.94 -6.03 -16.08
N ASN A 243 -0.26 -5.98 -14.95
CA ASN A 243 0.81 -6.91 -14.64
C ASN A 243 0.25 -8.34 -14.51
N ASP A 244 1.01 -9.31 -14.98
CA ASP A 244 0.72 -10.74 -14.82
C ASP A 244 1.61 -11.31 -13.71
N ILE A 245 1.01 -11.59 -12.57
CA ILE A 245 1.74 -12.07 -11.39
C ILE A 245 2.39 -13.43 -11.59
N LYS A 246 1.85 -14.28 -12.50
CA LYS A 246 2.45 -15.57 -12.82
C LYS A 246 3.73 -15.39 -13.62
N VAL A 247 3.72 -14.47 -14.60
CA VAL A 247 4.91 -14.10 -15.38
C VAL A 247 5.98 -13.50 -14.48
N ILE A 248 5.57 -12.62 -13.54
CA ILE A 248 6.47 -12.03 -12.55
C ILE A 248 7.08 -13.13 -11.65
N GLY A 249 6.25 -14.01 -11.08
CA GLY A 249 6.70 -15.10 -10.21
C GLY A 249 7.66 -16.05 -10.90
N GLU A 250 7.41 -16.40 -12.16
CA GLU A 250 8.31 -17.24 -12.97
C GLU A 250 9.62 -16.51 -13.32
N GLY A 251 9.57 -15.21 -13.59
CA GLY A 251 10.77 -14.40 -13.80
C GLY A 251 11.67 -14.33 -12.56
N VAL A 252 11.09 -14.18 -11.37
CA VAL A 252 11.83 -14.22 -10.10
C VAL A 252 12.38 -15.62 -9.84
N ARG A 253 11.61 -16.67 -10.10
CA ARG A 253 12.06 -18.06 -10.00
C ARG A 253 13.28 -18.33 -10.87
N LYS A 254 13.24 -17.92 -12.13
CA LYS A 254 14.37 -18.07 -13.05
C LYS A 254 15.63 -17.40 -12.51
N ALA A 255 15.54 -16.17 -12.04
CA ALA A 255 16.67 -15.48 -11.42
C ALA A 255 17.18 -16.23 -10.17
N TYR A 256 16.30 -16.80 -9.36
CA TYR A 256 16.64 -17.61 -8.19
C TYR A 256 17.42 -18.86 -8.58
N GLU A 257 16.94 -19.59 -9.56
CA GLU A 257 17.58 -20.81 -10.09
C GLU A 257 18.93 -20.52 -10.76
N GLU A 258 19.07 -19.36 -11.41
CA GLU A 258 20.32 -18.94 -12.06
C GLU A 258 21.40 -18.48 -11.08
N VAL A 259 21.02 -17.84 -9.96
CA VAL A 259 21.97 -17.14 -9.07
C VAL A 259 22.13 -17.85 -7.72
N LEU A 260 21.03 -18.11 -7.00
CA LEU A 260 21.10 -18.61 -5.63
C LEU A 260 21.35 -20.13 -5.56
N ILE A 261 20.72 -20.92 -6.43
CA ILE A 261 20.89 -22.37 -6.41
C ILE A 261 22.35 -22.77 -6.66
N PRO A 262 23.06 -22.25 -7.68
CA PRO A 262 24.48 -22.57 -7.90
C PRO A 262 25.40 -22.12 -6.76
N ALA A 263 25.01 -21.08 -6.04
CA ALA A 263 25.74 -20.58 -4.87
C ALA A 263 25.48 -21.38 -3.58
N GLY A 264 24.64 -22.44 -3.63
CA GLY A 264 24.26 -23.22 -2.45
C GLY A 264 23.29 -22.52 -1.49
N MET A 265 22.58 -21.49 -1.97
CA MET A 265 21.65 -20.65 -1.20
C MET A 265 20.19 -20.96 -1.58
N GLY A 266 19.88 -22.22 -1.86
CA GLY A 266 18.54 -22.66 -2.24
C GLY A 266 17.51 -22.70 -1.12
N ASP A 267 17.88 -22.32 0.10
CA ASP A 267 17.02 -22.18 1.28
C ASP A 267 16.55 -20.74 1.54
N VAL A 268 17.06 -19.76 0.80
CA VAL A 268 16.70 -18.35 0.96
C VAL A 268 15.22 -18.14 0.68
N ALA A 269 14.51 -17.58 1.64
CA ALA A 269 13.10 -17.21 1.51
C ALA A 269 12.94 -15.92 0.70
N ILE A 270 11.85 -15.83 -0.06
CA ILE A 270 11.48 -14.60 -0.78
C ILE A 270 10.31 -13.94 -0.06
N TYR A 271 10.49 -12.67 0.30
CA TYR A 271 9.44 -11.84 0.91
C TYR A 271 9.03 -10.72 -0.04
N THR A 272 7.78 -10.30 0.09
CA THR A 272 7.20 -9.16 -0.64
C THR A 272 6.39 -8.29 0.34
N GLU A 273 6.25 -6.99 0.02
CA GLU A 273 5.50 -6.01 0.81
C GLU A 273 4.53 -5.25 -0.09
N LEU A 274 3.65 -5.99 -0.75
CA LEU A 274 2.71 -5.43 -1.70
C LEU A 274 1.52 -4.78 -1.00
N GLY A 275 1.30 -3.50 -1.26
CA GLY A 275 0.10 -2.78 -0.81
C GLY A 275 -0.85 -2.52 -1.95
N ARG A 276 -0.41 -1.69 -2.91
CA ARG A 276 -1.23 -1.25 -4.05
C ARG A 276 -1.73 -2.42 -4.89
N TYR A 277 -0.86 -3.35 -5.23
CA TYR A 277 -1.21 -4.53 -6.01
C TYR A 277 -2.28 -5.38 -5.31
N MET A 278 -2.19 -5.51 -3.99
CA MET A 278 -3.09 -6.37 -3.21
C MET A 278 -4.52 -5.85 -3.16
N LEU A 279 -4.73 -4.56 -2.94
CA LEU A 279 -6.05 -4.00 -2.68
C LEU A 279 -6.49 -2.91 -3.66
N GLY A 280 -5.58 -2.25 -4.36
CA GLY A 280 -5.88 -1.09 -5.20
C GLY A 280 -7.07 -1.28 -6.15
N PRO A 281 -7.08 -2.31 -7.00
CA PRO A 281 -8.17 -2.55 -7.96
C PRO A 281 -9.48 -2.99 -7.32
N TYR A 282 -9.42 -3.47 -6.09
CA TYR A 282 -10.54 -4.05 -5.35
C TYR A 282 -11.18 -3.07 -4.37
N GLY A 283 -11.01 -1.78 -4.61
CA GLY A 283 -11.68 -0.72 -3.88
C GLY A 283 -12.01 0.45 -4.78
N CYS A 284 -13.14 1.09 -4.52
CA CYS A 284 -13.59 2.30 -5.20
C CYS A 284 -14.14 3.30 -4.19
N LEU A 285 -14.09 4.61 -4.56
CA LEU A 285 -14.79 5.66 -3.84
C LEU A 285 -16.13 5.89 -4.51
N VAL A 286 -17.21 5.75 -3.75
CA VAL A 286 -18.58 6.00 -4.19
C VAL A 286 -18.99 7.39 -3.74
N THR A 287 -19.45 8.21 -4.68
CA THR A 287 -19.83 9.61 -4.43
C THR A 287 -21.02 10.02 -5.30
N LYS A 288 -21.72 11.07 -4.92
CA LYS A 288 -22.82 11.65 -5.72
C LYS A 288 -22.48 13.02 -6.26
N ALA A 289 -22.95 13.30 -7.47
CA ALA A 289 -22.99 14.64 -8.01
C ALA A 289 -24.03 15.48 -7.24
N VAL A 290 -23.60 16.54 -6.57
CA VAL A 290 -24.45 17.38 -5.73
C VAL A 290 -24.63 18.79 -6.27
N HIS A 291 -23.68 19.25 -7.09
CA HIS A 291 -23.71 20.56 -7.72
C HIS A 291 -23.11 20.54 -9.13
N GLU A 292 -23.57 21.43 -9.98
CA GLU A 292 -22.94 21.78 -11.25
C GLU A 292 -22.64 23.27 -11.30
N LYS A 293 -21.56 23.65 -12.00
CA LYS A 293 -21.16 25.01 -12.22
C LYS A 293 -20.79 25.18 -13.68
N HIS A 294 -21.34 26.21 -14.29
CA HIS A 294 -21.14 26.59 -15.68
C HIS A 294 -20.41 27.95 -15.71
N THR A 295 -19.09 27.95 -15.86
CA THR A 295 -18.26 29.13 -15.90
C THR A 295 -17.40 29.13 -17.18
N HIS A 296 -16.07 29.22 -17.05
CA HIS A 296 -15.16 29.00 -18.18
C HIS A 296 -14.98 27.50 -18.51
N LYS A 297 -15.41 26.63 -17.61
CA LYS A 297 -15.47 25.18 -17.73
C LYS A 297 -16.77 24.68 -17.15
N GLU A 298 -17.05 23.41 -17.43
CA GLU A 298 -18.14 22.66 -16.82
C GLU A 298 -17.61 21.88 -15.61
N TYR A 299 -18.18 22.13 -14.45
CA TYR A 299 -17.80 21.47 -13.20
C TYR A 299 -18.93 20.64 -12.63
N ILE A 300 -18.58 19.46 -12.15
CA ILE A 300 -19.47 18.63 -11.32
C ILE A 300 -18.88 18.57 -9.90
N GLY A 301 -19.60 19.14 -8.94
CA GLY A 301 -19.25 19.07 -7.52
C GLY A 301 -19.82 17.82 -6.88
N CYS A 302 -18.97 17.07 -6.20
CA CYS A 302 -19.31 15.83 -5.50
C CYS A 302 -19.47 16.05 -3.99
N ASP A 303 -20.16 15.13 -3.30
CA ASP A 303 -20.19 15.07 -1.83
C ASP A 303 -18.87 14.53 -1.25
N ALA A 304 -18.08 13.78 -2.03
CA ALA A 304 -16.69 13.47 -1.70
C ALA A 304 -15.76 14.65 -2.04
N CYS A 305 -14.58 14.67 -1.44
CA CYS A 305 -13.51 15.64 -1.69
C CYS A 305 -12.12 14.98 -1.50
N ALA A 306 -11.05 15.74 -1.65
CA ALA A 306 -9.68 15.23 -1.52
C ALA A 306 -9.39 14.63 -0.11
N VAL A 307 -10.18 14.94 0.91
CA VAL A 307 -10.15 14.24 2.22
C VAL A 307 -10.40 12.74 2.07
N ASN A 308 -11.24 12.34 1.12
CA ASN A 308 -11.55 10.94 0.83
C ASN A 308 -10.55 10.31 -0.16
N LEU A 309 -10.01 11.09 -1.09
CA LEU A 309 -9.03 10.63 -2.08
C LEU A 309 -8.10 11.78 -2.50
N MET A 310 -6.97 11.93 -1.82
CA MET A 310 -6.07 13.05 -2.06
C MET A 310 -5.15 12.89 -3.27
N ARG A 311 -4.95 11.67 -3.77
CA ARG A 311 -3.97 11.37 -4.81
C ARG A 311 -4.12 12.20 -6.10
N PRO A 312 -5.33 12.42 -6.65
CA PRO A 312 -5.49 13.31 -7.79
C PRO A 312 -5.04 14.75 -7.49
N ALA A 313 -5.39 15.29 -6.33
CA ALA A 313 -5.03 16.64 -5.91
C ALA A 313 -3.52 16.82 -5.68
N MET A 314 -2.86 15.80 -5.05
CA MET A 314 -1.47 15.88 -4.64
C MET A 314 -0.49 15.51 -5.76
N TYR A 315 -0.83 14.49 -6.55
CA TYR A 315 0.09 13.90 -7.54
C TYR A 315 -0.39 14.06 -8.98
N GLY A 316 -1.57 14.66 -9.22
CA GLY A 316 -2.22 14.60 -10.53
C GLY A 316 -2.58 13.15 -10.94
N ALA A 317 -2.72 12.24 -9.96
CA ALA A 317 -2.95 10.84 -10.23
C ALA A 317 -4.28 10.62 -10.95
N TYR A 318 -4.23 9.82 -12.01
CA TYR A 318 -5.43 9.41 -12.72
C TYR A 318 -6.18 8.33 -11.94
N HIS A 319 -7.50 8.52 -11.80
CA HIS A 319 -8.45 7.48 -11.45
C HIS A 319 -9.56 7.46 -12.49
N HIS A 320 -9.95 6.27 -12.92
CA HIS A 320 -11.09 6.12 -13.83
C HIS A 320 -12.39 6.44 -13.07
N ILE A 321 -13.34 7.08 -13.77
CA ILE A 321 -14.63 7.44 -13.19
C ILE A 321 -15.73 6.83 -14.06
N THR A 322 -16.63 6.10 -13.44
CA THR A 322 -17.85 5.58 -14.05
C THR A 322 -19.05 6.33 -13.50
N VAL A 323 -19.92 6.82 -14.40
CA VAL A 323 -21.26 7.32 -14.04
C VAL A 323 -22.20 6.13 -14.05
N MET A 324 -22.68 5.73 -12.88
CA MET A 324 -23.43 4.48 -12.71
C MET A 324 -24.77 4.51 -13.45
N GLY A 325 -24.98 3.48 -14.26
CA GLY A 325 -26.17 3.34 -15.13
C GLY A 325 -26.04 4.06 -16.48
N LYS A 326 -24.87 4.68 -16.74
CA LYS A 326 -24.54 5.35 -18.01
C LYS A 326 -23.26 4.81 -18.65
N GLU A 327 -22.88 3.58 -18.29
CA GLU A 327 -21.63 2.95 -18.71
C GLU A 327 -21.50 2.77 -20.23
N ASN A 328 -22.64 2.73 -20.92
CA ASN A 328 -22.71 2.58 -22.38
C ASN A 328 -23.14 3.88 -23.11
N GLU A 329 -23.32 4.99 -22.40
CA GLU A 329 -23.64 6.28 -23.00
C GLU A 329 -22.37 6.93 -23.60
N PRO A 330 -22.53 7.81 -24.62
CA PRO A 330 -21.41 8.54 -25.19
C PRO A 330 -20.70 9.41 -24.14
N CYS A 331 -19.36 9.34 -24.09
CA CYS A 331 -18.53 10.25 -23.29
C CYS A 331 -18.25 11.53 -24.11
N ASP A 332 -19.26 12.38 -24.29
CA ASP A 332 -19.22 13.56 -25.14
C ASP A 332 -19.28 14.89 -24.36
N HIS A 333 -19.33 14.82 -23.03
CA HIS A 333 -19.28 15.98 -22.15
C HIS A 333 -17.92 16.07 -21.45
N LYS A 334 -17.35 17.27 -21.44
CA LYS A 334 -16.05 17.55 -20.81
C LYS A 334 -16.26 18.21 -19.46
N TYR A 335 -15.84 17.54 -18.39
CA TYR A 335 -16.00 18.01 -17.01
C TYR A 335 -14.68 18.08 -16.24
N ASP A 336 -14.60 19.03 -15.30
CA ASP A 336 -13.78 18.91 -14.10
C ASP A 336 -14.66 18.33 -12.99
N ILE A 337 -14.27 17.20 -12.39
CA ILE A 337 -14.98 16.57 -11.26
C ILE A 337 -14.31 17.04 -9.98
N THR A 338 -15.05 17.71 -9.10
CA THR A 338 -14.49 18.44 -7.96
C THR A 338 -15.10 18.04 -6.64
N GLY A 339 -14.35 18.24 -5.55
CA GLY A 339 -14.86 18.22 -4.20
C GLY A 339 -15.26 19.60 -3.68
N SER A 340 -15.39 19.72 -2.37
CA SER A 340 -15.92 20.89 -1.67
C SER A 340 -14.89 21.65 -0.82
N LEU A 341 -13.59 21.35 -0.96
CA LEU A 341 -12.54 22.04 -0.20
C LEU A 341 -12.27 23.44 -0.76
N CYS A 342 -11.82 24.36 0.11
CA CYS A 342 -11.26 25.65 -0.27
C CYS A 342 -9.83 25.49 -0.84
N GLU A 343 -9.62 24.46 -1.64
CA GLU A 343 -8.38 24.10 -2.32
C GLU A 343 -8.65 23.92 -3.81
N ASN A 344 -8.01 24.74 -4.65
CA ASN A 344 -8.27 24.70 -6.08
C ASN A 344 -7.93 23.36 -6.75
N ASN A 345 -7.01 22.59 -6.15
CA ASN A 345 -6.63 21.26 -6.64
C ASN A 345 -7.55 20.14 -6.12
N ASP A 346 -8.60 20.43 -5.38
CA ASP A 346 -9.61 19.45 -4.95
C ASP A 346 -10.45 18.99 -6.15
N LYS A 347 -9.78 18.24 -7.04
CA LYS A 347 -10.33 17.72 -8.29
C LYS A 347 -9.98 16.25 -8.45
N PHE A 348 -10.98 15.42 -8.65
CA PHE A 348 -10.80 14.00 -8.98
C PHE A 348 -10.44 13.80 -10.45
N ALA A 349 -10.86 14.72 -11.33
CA ALA A 349 -10.54 14.72 -12.74
C ALA A 349 -10.57 16.14 -13.30
N VAL A 350 -9.74 16.37 -14.32
CA VAL A 350 -9.67 17.64 -15.06
C VAL A 350 -9.85 17.33 -16.54
N ASP A 351 -10.68 18.16 -17.24
CA ASP A 351 -10.98 18.01 -18.66
C ASP A 351 -11.36 16.57 -19.08
N ARG A 352 -12.09 15.89 -18.21
CA ARG A 352 -12.47 14.48 -18.40
C ARG A 352 -13.70 14.36 -19.31
N MET A 353 -13.57 13.57 -20.37
CA MET A 353 -14.72 13.19 -21.19
C MET A 353 -15.52 12.10 -20.49
N LEU A 354 -16.80 12.37 -20.19
CA LEU A 354 -17.73 11.50 -19.49
C LEU A 354 -19.11 11.57 -20.14
N PRO A 355 -20.02 10.61 -19.87
CA PRO A 355 -21.42 10.76 -20.18
C PRO A 355 -22.01 11.98 -19.47
N LYS A 356 -23.13 12.49 -19.96
CA LYS A 356 -23.85 13.60 -19.30
C LYS A 356 -24.16 13.24 -17.85
N ILE A 357 -23.65 14.05 -16.92
CA ILE A 357 -23.88 13.91 -15.48
C ILE A 357 -25.04 14.81 -15.08
N ASN A 358 -26.01 14.27 -14.33
CA ASN A 358 -27.08 15.02 -13.70
C ASN A 358 -26.87 15.05 -12.17
N ILE A 359 -27.41 16.09 -11.53
CA ILE A 359 -27.43 16.13 -10.05
C ILE A 359 -28.16 14.91 -9.50
N GLY A 360 -27.54 14.24 -8.53
CA GLY A 360 -28.00 12.99 -7.95
C GLY A 360 -27.42 11.71 -8.58
N ASP A 361 -26.74 11.83 -9.72
CA ASP A 361 -26.04 10.68 -10.30
C ASP A 361 -24.94 10.17 -9.35
N THR A 362 -24.82 8.86 -9.28
CA THR A 362 -23.76 8.20 -8.52
C THR A 362 -22.55 8.00 -9.41
N LEU A 363 -21.39 8.44 -8.91
CA LEU A 363 -20.09 8.25 -9.54
C LEU A 363 -19.29 7.23 -8.74
N VAL A 364 -18.62 6.31 -9.45
CA VAL A 364 -17.64 5.38 -8.91
C VAL A 364 -16.26 5.80 -9.39
N ILE A 365 -15.39 6.16 -8.44
CA ILE A 365 -13.98 6.47 -8.71
C ILE A 365 -13.19 5.20 -8.40
N HIS A 366 -12.60 4.60 -9.45
CA HIS A 366 -11.97 3.29 -9.41
C HIS A 366 -10.60 3.29 -8.74
N ASP A 367 -10.10 2.09 -8.40
CA ASP A 367 -8.72 1.81 -7.97
C ASP A 367 -8.30 2.58 -6.72
N THR A 368 -9.22 2.78 -5.77
CA THR A 368 -8.96 3.50 -4.52
C THR A 368 -8.74 2.57 -3.32
N GLY A 369 -8.69 1.25 -3.55
CA GLY A 369 -8.56 0.26 -2.48
C GLY A 369 -7.22 0.29 -1.72
N ALA A 370 -6.23 0.99 -2.27
CA ALA A 370 -4.94 1.24 -1.61
C ALA A 370 -4.54 2.70 -1.77
N HIS A 371 -3.97 3.31 -0.73
CA HIS A 371 -3.59 4.73 -0.71
C HIS A 371 -4.76 5.69 -1.04
N GLY A 372 -6.00 5.24 -0.82
CA GLY A 372 -7.22 6.03 -0.88
C GLY A 372 -7.54 6.57 0.51
N PHE A 373 -8.38 5.86 1.28
CA PHE A 373 -8.75 6.24 2.65
C PHE A 373 -7.52 6.51 3.54
N ALA A 374 -6.48 5.68 3.44
CA ALA A 374 -5.29 5.75 4.28
C ALA A 374 -4.55 7.10 4.21
N MET A 375 -4.56 7.76 3.06
CA MET A 375 -3.92 9.06 2.86
C MET A 375 -4.83 10.26 3.17
N GLY A 376 -6.04 10.01 3.67
CA GLY A 376 -6.99 11.07 3.99
C GLY A 376 -6.52 11.98 5.13
N TYR A 377 -7.04 13.20 5.14
CA TYR A 377 -6.75 14.27 6.10
C TYR A 377 -8.03 15.05 6.40
N ASN A 378 -7.99 16.08 7.25
CA ASN A 378 -9.19 16.83 7.67
C ASN A 378 -9.12 18.33 7.31
N TYR A 379 -8.69 18.67 6.10
CA TYR A 379 -8.72 20.08 5.66
C TYR A 379 -10.14 20.62 5.58
N ASN A 380 -10.33 21.91 5.90
CA ASN A 380 -11.63 22.58 6.06
C ASN A 380 -12.55 21.92 7.12
N GLY A 381 -12.01 21.11 8.03
CA GLY A 381 -12.82 20.36 8.99
C GLY A 381 -13.72 19.30 8.36
N LYS A 382 -13.44 18.87 7.12
CA LYS A 382 -14.16 17.77 6.48
C LYS A 382 -13.78 16.45 7.13
N LEU A 383 -14.78 15.61 7.31
CA LEU A 383 -14.67 14.32 8.00
C LEU A 383 -14.39 13.20 7.00
N LYS A 384 -13.63 12.18 7.43
CA LYS A 384 -13.39 10.98 6.62
C LYS A 384 -14.64 10.14 6.49
N SER A 385 -14.82 9.56 5.32
CA SER A 385 -15.96 8.71 4.97
C SER A 385 -15.89 7.33 5.62
N ALA A 386 -16.98 6.57 5.53
CA ALA A 386 -17.02 5.17 5.91
C ALA A 386 -16.23 4.28 4.94
N GLU A 387 -15.89 3.08 5.42
CA GLU A 387 -15.40 1.96 4.62
C GLU A 387 -16.40 0.80 4.71
N VAL A 388 -16.81 0.25 3.57
CA VAL A 388 -17.81 -0.80 3.42
C VAL A 388 -17.21 -1.95 2.63
N LEU A 389 -17.46 -3.18 3.04
CA LEU A 389 -17.05 -4.40 2.36
C LEU A 389 -18.26 -5.01 1.63
N LEU A 390 -18.14 -5.22 0.33
CA LEU A 390 -19.04 -6.06 -0.45
C LEU A 390 -18.57 -7.51 -0.29
N CYS A 391 -19.30 -8.28 0.51
CA CYS A 391 -18.97 -9.67 0.82
C CYS A 391 -19.21 -10.61 -0.39
N GLU A 392 -18.56 -11.78 -0.38
CA GLU A 392 -18.72 -12.78 -1.46
C GLU A 392 -20.16 -13.25 -1.65
N ASP A 393 -20.97 -13.22 -0.60
CA ASP A 393 -22.41 -13.56 -0.65
C ASP A 393 -23.30 -12.43 -1.20
N GLY A 394 -22.70 -11.30 -1.56
CA GLY A 394 -23.37 -10.12 -2.10
C GLY A 394 -23.94 -9.17 -1.03
N THR A 395 -23.77 -9.46 0.26
CA THR A 395 -24.13 -8.53 1.34
C THR A 395 -23.09 -7.42 1.50
N ALA A 396 -23.50 -6.27 2.05
CA ALA A 396 -22.61 -5.19 2.36
C ALA A 396 -22.42 -5.08 3.88
N LYS A 397 -21.16 -4.89 4.32
CA LYS A 397 -20.81 -4.82 5.74
C LYS A 397 -20.01 -3.56 6.02
N LEU A 398 -20.42 -2.80 7.05
CA LEU A 398 -19.62 -1.70 7.56
C LEU A 398 -18.33 -2.25 8.21
N ILE A 399 -17.17 -1.82 7.72
CA ILE A 399 -15.85 -2.21 8.25
C ILE A 399 -15.08 -1.05 8.86
N ARG A 400 -15.56 0.17 8.68
CA ARG A 400 -15.20 1.39 9.41
C ARG A 400 -16.33 2.39 9.28
N ARG A 401 -16.83 2.92 10.39
CA ARG A 401 -17.80 4.02 10.34
C ARG A 401 -17.17 5.31 9.84
N ALA A 402 -17.97 6.21 9.29
CA ALA A 402 -17.53 7.56 9.01
C ALA A 402 -17.13 8.28 10.32
N GLU A 403 -16.22 9.24 10.19
CA GLU A 403 -15.95 10.19 11.29
C GLU A 403 -17.19 11.02 11.61
N THR A 404 -17.30 11.41 12.87
CA THR A 404 -18.28 12.34 13.38
C THR A 404 -17.58 13.62 13.88
N PRO A 405 -18.28 14.72 14.14
CA PRO A 405 -17.67 15.89 14.80
C PRO A 405 -16.94 15.55 16.11
N LYS A 406 -17.42 14.55 16.86
CA LYS A 406 -16.74 14.09 18.07
C LYS A 406 -15.35 13.53 17.81
N ASP A 407 -15.14 12.82 16.68
CA ASP A 407 -13.82 12.31 16.29
C ASP A 407 -12.87 13.46 15.94
N TYR A 408 -13.37 14.46 15.24
CA TYR A 408 -12.61 15.64 14.84
C TYR A 408 -12.17 16.48 16.05
N PHE A 409 -13.04 16.61 17.04
CA PHE A 409 -12.78 17.38 18.25
C PHE A 409 -12.26 16.55 19.43
N ALA A 410 -11.99 15.25 19.25
CA ALA A 410 -11.57 14.35 20.32
C ALA A 410 -10.32 14.83 21.07
N THR A 411 -9.41 15.56 20.40
CA THR A 411 -8.18 16.08 21.02
C THR A 411 -8.40 17.31 21.91
N PHE A 412 -9.63 17.85 21.99
CA PHE A 412 -10.01 18.95 22.86
C PHE A 412 -10.73 18.50 24.13
N ASP A 413 -10.87 17.19 24.37
CA ASP A 413 -11.56 16.61 25.52
C ASP A 413 -10.89 16.92 26.88
N CYS A 414 -9.61 17.31 26.86
CA CYS A 414 -8.87 17.74 28.04
C CYS A 414 -9.10 19.21 28.45
N PHE A 415 -9.85 19.99 27.65
CA PHE A 415 -10.12 21.40 27.93
C PHE A 415 -11.57 21.58 28.42
N GLU A 416 -11.78 21.84 29.71
CA GLU A 416 -13.13 21.95 30.33
C GLU A 416 -14.02 23.01 29.66
N GLU A 417 -13.44 24.12 29.17
CA GLU A 417 -14.16 25.19 28.48
C GLU A 417 -14.79 24.78 27.15
N PHE A 418 -14.30 23.68 26.51
CA PHE A 418 -14.78 23.19 25.22
C PHE A 418 -15.51 21.85 25.28
N LYS A 419 -15.29 21.06 26.33
CA LYS A 419 -15.77 19.70 26.51
C LYS A 419 -17.26 19.50 26.29
N GLU A 420 -18.08 20.47 26.70
CA GLU A 420 -19.54 20.43 26.53
C GLU A 420 -20.03 21.16 25.28
N LYS A 421 -19.14 21.88 24.57
CA LYS A 421 -19.49 22.70 23.40
C LYS A 421 -19.14 22.06 22.08
N LEU A 422 -18.18 21.16 22.07
CA LEU A 422 -17.66 20.44 20.93
C LEU A 422 -17.91 18.92 21.05
#